data_1ebffa5434561e1ec7a5f3349f8ed407
#
_entry.id   1ebffa5434561e1ec7a5f3349f8ed407
#
_cell.length_a   1.000
_cell.length_b   1.000
_cell.length_c   1.000
_cell.angle_alpha   90.00
_cell.angle_beta   90.00
_cell.angle_gamma   90.00
#
_symmetry.space_group_name_H-M   'P 1'
#
loop_
_entity.id
_entity.type
_entity.pdbx_description
1 polymer ?
#
loop_
_entity_poly.entity_id
_entity_poly.type
_entity_poly.pdbx_seq_one_letter_code
_entity_poly.pdbx_strand_id
1 'polypeptide(L)'
;LYAEYTNTTLNSTLHNSAFYVYTSDRNVYKCIFNNKGANSTVEPTGTSTGVTSTSDGYQWKYMFTVSTADVGKFVTAEYIPVKVITADDSSGQFAVQDAAVDGAIDVIDVSAGGSGYLTNNGSFQAVTNATSMRIATTASANDSVYIGSTLYIDGGKAAGLIREITSYTGATRTVTVNTAFSTTPNTSSTYIVSPKVTISGDGTGAA
;
A
#
# COMPACT_ATOMS: atom_id res chain seq x y z
N LEU A 1 -7.38 -7.90 20.94
CA LEU A 1 -6.17 -7.29 20.39
C LEU A 1 -5.26 -8.37 19.83
N TYR A 2 -4.83 -8.19 18.57
CA TYR A 2 -3.83 -9.05 17.94
C TYR A 2 -2.50 -8.34 17.81
N ALA A 3 -1.41 -9.07 17.92
CA ALA A 3 -0.09 -8.55 17.60
C ALA A 3 0.10 -8.48 16.08
N GLU A 4 0.91 -7.53 15.61
CA GLU A 4 1.33 -7.49 14.21
C GLU A 4 2.43 -8.50 13.95
N TYR A 5 2.38 -9.13 12.79
CA TYR A 5 3.46 -9.97 12.31
C TYR A 5 4.54 -9.08 11.69
N THR A 6 5.59 -8.84 12.42
CA THR A 6 6.73 -8.01 12.00
C THR A 6 8.04 -8.78 12.11
N ASN A 7 9.11 -8.31 11.47
CA ASN A 7 10.44 -8.90 11.59
C ASN A 7 10.99 -8.84 13.03
N THR A 8 10.56 -7.87 13.84
CA THR A 8 10.94 -7.75 15.25
C THR A 8 10.15 -8.69 16.15
N THR A 9 8.92 -9.05 15.79
CA THR A 9 8.10 -10.02 16.51
C THR A 9 8.72 -11.43 16.44
N LEU A 10 9.45 -11.74 15.37
CA LEU A 10 10.02 -13.07 15.12
C LEU A 10 11.15 -13.46 16.09
N ASN A 11 11.86 -12.52 16.71
CA ASN A 11 13.09 -12.83 17.43
C ASN A 11 12.95 -13.12 18.94
N SER A 12 11.96 -12.56 19.61
CA SER A 12 11.85 -12.71 21.07
C SER A 12 10.46 -13.03 21.60
N THR A 13 9.41 -12.81 20.81
CA THR A 13 8.03 -12.89 21.28
C THR A 13 7.12 -13.81 20.43
N LEU A 14 7.68 -14.52 19.43
CA LEU A 14 6.92 -15.33 18.48
C LEU A 14 5.92 -16.28 19.17
N HIS A 15 6.36 -16.98 20.21
CA HIS A 15 5.52 -17.96 20.91
C HIS A 15 4.45 -17.34 21.80
N ASN A 16 4.59 -16.06 22.14
CA ASN A 16 3.68 -15.35 23.03
C ASN A 16 2.80 -14.32 22.29
N SER A 17 2.98 -14.18 20.98
CA SER A 17 2.28 -13.17 20.19
C SER A 17 1.08 -13.79 19.45
N ALA A 18 -0.12 -13.32 19.74
CA ALA A 18 -1.34 -13.74 19.09
C ALA A 18 -1.58 -12.96 17.80
N PHE A 19 -0.87 -13.27 16.70
CA PHE A 19 -1.04 -12.62 15.41
C PHE A 19 -1.80 -13.48 14.38
N TYR A 20 -2.20 -14.70 14.72
CA TYR A 20 -3.11 -15.51 13.92
C TYR A 20 -4.52 -15.51 14.51
N VAL A 21 -5.51 -15.50 13.62
CA VAL A 21 -6.93 -15.72 13.99
C VAL A 21 -7.50 -16.89 13.19
N TYR A 22 -8.26 -17.74 13.87
CA TYR A 22 -9.07 -18.80 13.28
C TYR A 22 -10.54 -18.35 13.31
N THR A 23 -11.19 -18.33 12.16
CA THR A 23 -12.54 -17.76 11.99
C THR A 23 -13.63 -18.83 11.96
N SER A 24 -14.89 -18.38 12.06
CA SER A 24 -16.07 -19.24 11.94
C SER A 24 -16.13 -20.02 10.63
N ASP A 25 -15.59 -19.46 9.54
CA ASP A 25 -15.44 -20.11 8.23
C ASP A 25 -14.28 -21.12 8.15
N ARG A 26 -13.60 -21.37 9.28
CA ARG A 26 -12.40 -22.21 9.38
C ARG A 26 -11.18 -21.67 8.62
N ASN A 27 -11.20 -20.41 8.28
CA ASN A 27 -10.07 -19.73 7.67
C ASN A 27 -9.09 -19.26 8.74
N VAL A 28 -7.82 -19.30 8.41
CA VAL A 28 -6.75 -18.75 9.25
C VAL A 28 -6.17 -17.52 8.55
N TYR A 29 -6.09 -16.44 9.31
CA TYR A 29 -5.51 -15.18 8.84
C TYR A 29 -4.35 -14.77 9.75
N LYS A 30 -3.37 -14.08 9.14
CA LYS A 30 -2.27 -13.42 9.83
C LYS A 30 -2.54 -11.93 9.93
N CYS A 31 -2.41 -11.37 11.14
CA CYS A 31 -2.53 -9.93 11.36
C CYS A 31 -1.27 -9.23 10.82
N ILE A 32 -1.47 -8.35 9.85
CA ILE A 32 -0.40 -7.54 9.25
C ILE A 32 -0.37 -6.15 9.86
N PHE A 33 -1.55 -5.59 10.17
CA PHE A 33 -1.71 -4.30 10.82
C PHE A 33 -2.87 -4.35 11.83
N ASN A 34 -2.64 -3.87 13.05
CA ASN A 34 -3.58 -3.98 14.17
C ASN A 34 -4.26 -2.66 14.53
N ASN A 35 -4.33 -1.73 13.59
CA ASN A 35 -4.90 -0.40 13.80
C ASN A 35 -4.30 0.30 15.03
N LYS A 36 -2.96 0.31 15.13
CA LYS A 36 -2.20 0.98 16.21
C LYS A 36 -2.56 0.48 17.62
N GLY A 37 -2.82 -0.80 17.75
CA GLY A 37 -3.14 -1.44 19.01
C GLY A 37 -4.60 -1.33 19.43
N ALA A 38 -5.52 -1.08 18.51
CA ALA A 38 -6.96 -1.13 18.78
C ALA A 38 -7.45 -2.59 18.89
N ASN A 39 -8.59 -2.82 19.55
CA ASN A 39 -9.20 -4.15 19.56
C ASN A 39 -9.90 -4.43 18.22
N SER A 40 -9.70 -5.63 17.67
CA SER A 40 -10.47 -6.09 16.52
C SER A 40 -11.91 -6.37 16.92
N THR A 41 -12.85 -5.92 16.10
CA THR A 41 -14.30 -6.09 16.28
C THR A 41 -14.98 -6.71 15.07
N VAL A 42 -14.22 -6.91 13.97
CA VAL A 42 -14.74 -7.46 12.71
C VAL A 42 -13.94 -8.69 12.33
N GLU A 43 -14.62 -9.80 12.13
CA GLU A 43 -14.02 -11.06 11.68
C GLU A 43 -13.57 -10.93 10.21
N PRO A 44 -12.31 -11.23 9.86
CA PRO A 44 -11.88 -11.24 8.47
C PRO A 44 -12.55 -12.37 7.68
N THR A 45 -12.83 -12.10 6.40
CA THR A 45 -13.50 -13.05 5.50
C THR A 45 -12.80 -13.11 4.14
N GLY A 46 -13.11 -14.14 3.34
CA GLY A 46 -12.57 -14.34 2.01
C GLY A 46 -11.22 -15.06 2.00
N THR A 47 -10.77 -15.45 0.81
CA THR A 47 -9.56 -16.26 0.59
C THR A 47 -8.61 -15.64 -0.43
N SER A 48 -8.61 -14.30 -0.52
CA SER A 48 -7.70 -13.55 -1.40
C SER A 48 -6.24 -13.77 -1.02
N THR A 49 -5.36 -13.89 -2.02
CA THR A 49 -3.91 -13.97 -1.83
C THR A 49 -3.28 -12.64 -1.42
N GLY A 50 -4.00 -11.52 -1.62
CA GLY A 50 -3.58 -10.18 -1.18
C GLY A 50 -3.99 -9.88 0.27
N VAL A 51 -3.54 -8.73 0.78
CA VAL A 51 -3.96 -8.20 2.06
C VAL A 51 -5.41 -7.69 1.96
N THR A 52 -6.24 -8.01 2.95
CA THR A 52 -7.62 -7.52 3.07
C THR A 52 -7.77 -6.65 4.30
N SER A 53 -8.55 -5.56 4.17
CA SER A 53 -8.84 -4.65 5.29
C SER A 53 -10.24 -4.90 5.82
N THR A 54 -10.40 -4.90 7.14
CA THR A 54 -11.70 -4.91 7.82
C THR A 54 -12.11 -3.50 8.22
N SER A 55 -13.41 -3.27 8.43
CA SER A 55 -13.95 -1.95 8.74
C SER A 55 -13.49 -1.39 10.10
N ASP A 56 -12.94 -2.23 10.97
CA ASP A 56 -12.31 -1.84 12.24
C ASP A 56 -10.85 -1.38 12.08
N GLY A 57 -10.37 -1.25 10.84
CA GLY A 57 -9.03 -0.76 10.52
C GLY A 57 -7.92 -1.80 10.58
N TYR A 58 -8.24 -3.06 10.87
CA TYR A 58 -7.26 -4.14 10.81
C TYR A 58 -6.95 -4.52 9.36
N GLN A 59 -5.74 -5.06 9.13
CA GLN A 59 -5.33 -5.65 7.86
C GLN A 59 -4.86 -7.08 8.08
N TRP A 60 -5.38 -7.97 7.24
CA TRP A 60 -5.23 -9.40 7.39
C TRP A 60 -4.71 -10.04 6.10
N LYS A 61 -3.86 -11.04 6.24
CA LYS A 61 -3.43 -11.90 5.15
C LYS A 61 -4.06 -13.28 5.35
N TYR A 62 -4.86 -13.75 4.40
CA TYR A 62 -5.34 -15.13 4.40
C TYR A 62 -4.15 -16.09 4.28
N MET A 63 -4.17 -17.17 5.05
CA MET A 63 -3.10 -18.16 5.07
C MET A 63 -3.58 -19.50 4.51
N PHE A 64 -4.64 -20.07 5.10
CA PHE A 64 -5.21 -21.35 4.69
C PHE A 64 -6.58 -21.57 5.33
N THR A 65 -7.28 -22.61 4.84
CA THR A 65 -8.54 -23.10 5.43
C THR A 65 -8.31 -24.47 6.06
N VAL A 66 -8.71 -24.64 7.31
CA VAL A 66 -8.66 -25.93 8.00
C VAL A 66 -9.80 -26.81 7.54
N SER A 67 -9.51 -28.03 7.09
CA SER A 67 -10.55 -28.96 6.66
C SER A 67 -11.46 -29.37 7.83
N THR A 68 -12.72 -29.67 7.55
CA THR A 68 -13.66 -30.14 8.58
C THR A 68 -13.15 -31.38 9.34
N ALA A 69 -12.44 -32.25 8.63
CA ALA A 69 -11.86 -33.47 9.23
C ALA A 69 -10.71 -33.12 10.20
N ASP A 70 -9.93 -32.08 9.91
CA ASP A 70 -8.80 -31.66 10.74
C ASP A 70 -9.25 -30.82 11.93
N VAL A 71 -10.36 -30.06 11.81
CA VAL A 71 -10.95 -29.31 12.93
C VAL A 71 -11.24 -30.22 14.11
N GLY A 72 -11.97 -31.32 13.89
CA GLY A 72 -12.34 -32.22 14.97
C GLY A 72 -11.17 -33.01 15.60
N LYS A 73 -10.02 -33.04 14.95
CA LYS A 73 -8.86 -33.82 15.40
C LYS A 73 -7.76 -32.96 16.01
N PHE A 74 -7.53 -31.75 15.48
CA PHE A 74 -6.30 -31.02 15.73
C PHE A 74 -6.49 -29.58 16.17
N VAL A 75 -7.69 -28.97 15.98
CA VAL A 75 -7.93 -27.60 16.46
C VAL A 75 -8.24 -27.63 17.96
N THR A 76 -7.49 -26.85 18.71
CA THR A 76 -7.72 -26.63 20.14
C THR A 76 -7.79 -25.14 20.43
N ALA A 77 -7.98 -24.76 21.71
CA ALA A 77 -7.91 -23.34 22.10
C ALA A 77 -6.53 -22.72 21.92
N GLU A 78 -5.49 -23.54 21.78
CA GLU A 78 -4.08 -23.11 21.74
C GLU A 78 -3.39 -23.41 20.41
N TYR A 79 -3.91 -24.34 19.60
CA TYR A 79 -3.24 -24.83 18.41
C TYR A 79 -4.13 -24.87 17.18
N ILE A 80 -3.59 -24.40 16.06
CA ILE A 80 -4.18 -24.46 14.71
C ILE A 80 -3.30 -25.40 13.87
N PRO A 81 -3.85 -26.48 13.28
CA PRO A 81 -3.07 -27.38 12.44
C PRO A 81 -2.67 -26.72 11.11
N VAL A 82 -1.45 -26.95 10.69
CA VAL A 82 -0.91 -26.47 9.40
C VAL A 82 -0.46 -27.68 8.57
N LYS A 83 -0.83 -27.71 7.29
CA LYS A 83 -0.32 -28.71 6.33
C LYS A 83 0.99 -28.21 5.69
N VAL A 84 1.90 -29.15 5.47
CA VAL A 84 3.07 -28.89 4.62
C VAL A 84 2.67 -29.22 3.18
N ILE A 85 2.69 -28.20 2.30
CA ILE A 85 2.37 -28.33 0.88
C ILE A 85 3.66 -28.09 0.09
N THR A 86 4.10 -29.10 -0.67
CA THR A 86 5.36 -29.07 -1.45
C THR A 86 5.13 -28.98 -2.95
N ALA A 87 3.90 -29.13 -3.41
CA ALA A 87 3.51 -29.04 -4.82
C ALA A 87 2.08 -28.49 -4.90
N ASP A 88 1.71 -27.98 -6.08
CA ASP A 88 0.36 -27.48 -6.34
C ASP A 88 -0.70 -28.57 -6.09
N ASP A 89 -1.52 -28.32 -5.08
CA ASP A 89 -2.67 -29.15 -4.72
C ASP A 89 -4.01 -28.44 -4.98
N SER A 90 -3.98 -27.32 -5.72
CA SER A 90 -5.12 -26.43 -6.01
C SER A 90 -5.78 -25.84 -4.75
N SER A 91 -5.09 -25.82 -3.60
CA SER A 91 -5.59 -25.26 -2.36
C SER A 91 -5.34 -23.75 -2.30
N GLY A 92 -6.19 -23.04 -1.52
CA GLY A 92 -5.94 -21.63 -1.21
C GLY A 92 -4.62 -21.41 -0.44
N GLN A 93 -4.16 -22.42 0.32
CA GLN A 93 -2.86 -22.37 0.97
C GLN A 93 -1.71 -22.35 -0.06
N PHE A 94 -1.75 -23.24 -1.06
CA PHE A 94 -0.74 -23.23 -2.12
C PHE A 94 -0.76 -21.91 -2.88
N ALA A 95 -1.94 -21.40 -3.24
CA ALA A 95 -2.06 -20.13 -3.95
C ALA A 95 -1.42 -18.95 -3.18
N VAL A 96 -1.55 -18.91 -1.84
CA VAL A 96 -0.88 -17.89 -1.00
C VAL A 96 0.63 -18.10 -0.95
N GLN A 97 1.10 -19.34 -0.88
CA GLN A 97 2.53 -19.65 -0.89
C GLN A 97 3.19 -19.30 -2.25
N ASP A 98 2.54 -19.63 -3.36
CA ASP A 98 3.03 -19.34 -4.71
C ASP A 98 3.02 -17.83 -5.03
N ALA A 99 2.01 -17.11 -4.51
CA ALA A 99 1.91 -15.66 -4.68
C ALA A 99 2.86 -14.86 -3.76
N ALA A 100 3.60 -15.52 -2.86
CA ALA A 100 4.50 -14.83 -1.94
C ALA A 100 5.75 -14.35 -2.69
N VAL A 101 6.06 -13.06 -2.53
CA VAL A 101 7.27 -12.44 -3.07
C VAL A 101 8.17 -12.04 -1.91
N ASP A 102 9.40 -12.56 -1.88
CA ASP A 102 10.35 -12.24 -0.83
C ASP A 102 10.71 -10.75 -0.87
N GLY A 103 10.61 -10.09 0.28
CA GLY A 103 10.86 -8.65 0.40
C GLY A 103 9.71 -7.75 -0.09
N ALA A 104 8.56 -8.30 -0.50
CA ALA A 104 7.41 -7.48 -0.86
C ALA A 104 6.87 -6.69 0.35
N ILE A 105 6.49 -5.44 0.11
CA ILE A 105 5.83 -4.59 1.13
C ILE A 105 4.35 -4.93 1.15
N ASP A 106 3.88 -5.55 2.22
CA ASP A 106 2.45 -5.86 2.41
C ASP A 106 1.67 -4.67 2.99
N VAL A 107 2.30 -3.88 3.88
CA VAL A 107 1.66 -2.74 4.58
C VAL A 107 2.65 -1.60 4.77
N ILE A 108 2.16 -0.39 4.58
CA ILE A 108 2.84 0.85 4.98
C ILE A 108 1.99 1.51 6.06
N ASP A 109 2.48 1.54 7.29
CA ASP A 109 1.85 2.31 8.37
C ASP A 109 2.40 3.74 8.41
N VAL A 110 1.51 4.72 8.29
CA VAL A 110 1.85 6.13 8.48
C VAL A 110 1.65 6.50 9.95
N SER A 111 2.71 6.37 10.75
CA SER A 111 2.68 6.64 12.19
C SER A 111 2.40 8.11 12.52
N ALA A 112 2.81 9.04 11.64
CA ALA A 112 2.58 10.48 11.76
C ALA A 112 2.33 11.06 10.36
N GLY A 113 1.08 11.19 9.98
CA GLY A 113 0.68 11.61 8.63
C GLY A 113 0.95 13.08 8.28
N GLY A 114 1.37 13.90 9.24
CA GLY A 114 1.53 15.34 9.04
C GLY A 114 0.19 16.04 8.72
N SER A 115 0.28 17.33 8.39
CA SER A 115 -0.87 18.13 7.97
C SER A 115 -0.44 19.20 6.96
N GLY A 116 -1.41 19.79 6.27
CA GLY A 116 -1.15 20.89 5.33
C GLY A 116 -0.62 20.45 3.96
N TYR A 117 -0.60 19.16 3.66
CA TYR A 117 -0.27 18.67 2.32
C TYR A 117 -1.33 19.11 1.31
N LEU A 118 -0.88 19.73 0.22
CA LEU A 118 -1.75 20.15 -0.86
C LEU A 118 -1.65 19.14 -2.01
N THR A 119 -2.80 18.77 -2.53
CA THR A 119 -2.94 17.96 -3.75
C THR A 119 -3.64 18.77 -4.82
N ASN A 120 -3.41 18.43 -6.07
CA ASN A 120 -4.16 18.99 -7.21
C ASN A 120 -4.22 17.95 -8.34
N ASN A 121 -5.30 17.96 -9.08
CA ASN A 121 -5.46 17.10 -10.26
C ASN A 121 -6.24 17.84 -11.35
N GLY A 122 -6.09 17.37 -12.57
CA GLY A 122 -6.78 17.95 -13.73
C GLY A 122 -6.01 17.75 -15.03
N SER A 123 -6.31 18.57 -16.02
CA SER A 123 -5.57 18.63 -17.28
C SER A 123 -4.66 19.84 -17.31
N PHE A 124 -3.55 19.75 -18.05
CA PHE A 124 -2.67 20.91 -18.24
C PHE A 124 -3.37 22.01 -19.04
N GLN A 125 -3.27 23.23 -18.54
CA GLN A 125 -3.78 24.41 -19.23
C GLN A 125 -2.83 24.88 -20.34
N ALA A 126 -1.54 24.64 -20.18
CA ALA A 126 -0.50 24.85 -21.17
C ALA A 126 0.72 23.98 -20.86
N VAL A 127 1.45 23.60 -21.88
CA VAL A 127 2.74 22.93 -21.77
C VAL A 127 3.77 23.75 -22.55
N THR A 128 4.69 24.36 -21.83
CA THR A 128 5.73 25.20 -22.45
C THR A 128 6.84 24.35 -23.05
N ASN A 129 7.26 23.33 -22.27
CA ASN A 129 8.27 22.34 -22.68
C ASN A 129 8.20 21.11 -21.78
N ALA A 130 9.18 20.20 -21.89
CA ALA A 130 9.20 18.94 -21.12
C ALA A 130 9.47 19.11 -19.61
N THR A 131 9.78 20.31 -19.14
CA THR A 131 10.04 20.60 -17.71
C THR A 131 9.10 21.65 -17.13
N SER A 132 8.38 22.44 -17.96
CA SER A 132 7.53 23.53 -17.47
C SER A 132 6.15 23.46 -18.08
N MET A 133 5.14 23.45 -17.21
CA MET A 133 3.73 23.34 -17.61
C MET A 133 2.80 24.06 -16.61
N ARG A 134 1.69 24.55 -17.14
CA ARG A 134 0.65 25.18 -16.35
C ARG A 134 -0.42 24.17 -15.99
N ILE A 135 -0.61 23.99 -14.69
CA ILE A 135 -1.63 23.09 -14.12
C ILE A 135 -2.98 23.79 -14.01
N ALA A 136 -3.99 23.06 -13.57
CA ALA A 136 -5.39 23.54 -13.51
C ALA A 136 -5.54 24.78 -12.63
N THR A 137 -6.51 25.62 -12.95
CA THR A 137 -6.82 26.85 -12.21
C THR A 137 -7.30 26.61 -10.79
N THR A 138 -7.73 25.37 -10.48
CA THR A 138 -8.07 24.90 -9.13
C THR A 138 -6.85 24.75 -8.21
N ALA A 139 -5.63 24.77 -8.75
CA ALA A 139 -4.41 24.73 -7.97
C ALA A 139 -4.26 26.00 -7.12
N SER A 140 -3.50 25.92 -6.03
CA SER A 140 -3.29 27.02 -5.08
C SER A 140 -2.75 28.27 -5.77
N ALA A 141 -3.19 29.43 -5.31
CA ALA A 141 -2.65 30.73 -5.74
C ALA A 141 -1.32 31.10 -5.06
N ASN A 142 -0.93 30.39 -4.03
CA ASN A 142 0.27 30.65 -3.26
C ASN A 142 1.48 30.04 -3.93
N ASP A 143 2.59 30.79 -3.93
CA ASP A 143 3.86 30.32 -4.49
C ASP A 143 4.45 29.18 -3.66
N SER A 144 5.23 28.34 -4.30
CA SER A 144 6.08 27.31 -3.68
C SER A 144 5.36 26.15 -2.98
N VAL A 145 4.04 26.16 -2.87
CA VAL A 145 3.26 25.19 -2.06
C VAL A 145 3.33 23.74 -2.55
N TYR A 146 3.72 23.51 -3.79
CA TYR A 146 3.86 22.16 -4.36
C TYR A 146 5.33 21.74 -4.53
N ILE A 147 6.29 22.54 -4.08
CA ILE A 147 7.72 22.17 -4.17
C ILE A 147 7.96 20.89 -3.33
N GLY A 148 8.68 19.94 -3.90
CA GLY A 148 8.93 18.63 -3.31
C GLY A 148 7.80 17.60 -3.49
N SER A 149 6.64 18.03 -4.01
CA SER A 149 5.57 17.11 -4.41
C SER A 149 5.91 16.39 -5.71
N THR A 150 5.25 15.28 -5.96
CA THR A 150 5.32 14.55 -7.24
C THR A 150 4.25 15.04 -8.19
N LEU A 151 4.62 15.18 -9.47
CA LEU A 151 3.71 15.36 -10.61
C LEU A 151 3.66 14.05 -11.38
N TYR A 152 2.54 13.35 -11.30
CA TYR A 152 2.26 12.10 -12.00
C TYR A 152 1.30 12.35 -13.14
N ILE A 153 1.62 11.88 -14.34
CA ILE A 153 0.74 11.91 -15.50
C ILE A 153 -0.12 10.66 -15.48
N ASP A 154 -1.39 10.79 -15.13
CA ASP A 154 -2.30 9.66 -14.96
C ASP A 154 -3.05 9.30 -16.26
N GLY A 155 -3.05 10.17 -17.27
CA GLY A 155 -3.71 9.89 -18.53
C GLY A 155 -3.21 10.73 -19.71
N GLY A 156 -3.54 10.29 -20.93
CA GLY A 156 -3.17 10.96 -22.16
C GLY A 156 -1.71 10.77 -22.54
N LYS A 157 -1.15 11.75 -23.27
CA LYS A 157 0.24 11.71 -23.69
C LYS A 157 1.17 11.80 -22.48
N ALA A 158 2.20 10.96 -22.43
CA ALA A 158 3.14 10.80 -21.32
C ALA A 158 2.57 10.10 -20.07
N ALA A 159 1.40 9.44 -20.16
CA ALA A 159 0.82 8.69 -19.04
C ALA A 159 1.84 7.70 -18.45
N GLY A 160 1.81 7.54 -17.11
CA GLY A 160 2.73 6.69 -16.35
C GLY A 160 4.03 7.38 -15.95
N LEU A 161 4.35 8.56 -16.48
CA LEU A 161 5.57 9.29 -16.11
C LEU A 161 5.35 10.09 -14.83
N ILE A 162 6.38 10.13 -13.98
CA ILE A 162 6.39 10.84 -12.70
C ILE A 162 7.63 11.71 -12.59
N ARG A 163 7.49 12.92 -12.03
CA ARG A 163 8.59 13.85 -11.76
C ARG A 163 8.36 14.60 -10.45
N GLU A 164 9.43 15.09 -9.86
CA GLU A 164 9.37 15.95 -8.68
C GLU A 164 9.25 17.42 -9.09
N ILE A 165 8.39 18.17 -8.42
CA ILE A 165 8.21 19.60 -8.62
C ILE A 165 9.32 20.34 -7.86
N THR A 166 10.12 21.12 -8.59
CA THR A 166 11.21 21.93 -8.02
C THR A 166 10.87 23.41 -7.92
N SER A 167 9.86 23.87 -8.66
CA SER A 167 9.37 25.25 -8.58
C SER A 167 7.88 25.30 -8.87
N TYR A 168 7.20 26.22 -8.20
CA TYR A 168 5.79 26.53 -8.44
C TYR A 168 5.52 28.04 -8.30
N THR A 169 4.89 28.61 -9.31
CA THR A 169 4.40 29.99 -9.29
C THR A 169 2.88 30.01 -9.22
N GLY A 170 2.34 30.41 -8.08
CA GLY A 170 0.90 30.38 -7.79
C GLY A 170 0.09 31.33 -8.68
N ALA A 171 0.60 32.50 -8.99
CA ALA A 171 -0.10 33.49 -9.84
C ALA A 171 -0.42 32.94 -11.24
N THR A 172 0.48 32.16 -11.82
CA THR A 172 0.32 31.58 -13.16
C THR A 172 -0.06 30.09 -13.13
N ARG A 173 -0.06 29.45 -11.97
CA ARG A 173 -0.23 28.00 -11.80
C ARG A 173 0.82 27.18 -12.55
N THR A 174 2.04 27.70 -12.65
CA THR A 174 3.11 27.08 -13.41
C THR A 174 3.99 26.25 -12.49
N VAL A 175 4.16 24.97 -12.83
CA VAL A 175 5.10 24.03 -12.21
C VAL A 175 6.33 23.87 -13.07
N THR A 176 7.49 23.71 -12.41
CA THR A 176 8.74 23.24 -13.06
C THR A 176 9.18 21.96 -12.35
N VAL A 177 9.58 20.96 -13.14
CA VAL A 177 10.01 19.67 -12.62
C VAL A 177 11.53 19.48 -12.69
N ASN A 178 12.06 18.59 -11.85
CA ASN A 178 13.49 18.34 -11.68
C ASN A 178 14.19 17.82 -12.93
N THR A 179 13.50 17.05 -13.76
CA THR A 179 14.05 16.42 -14.97
C THR A 179 12.99 16.42 -16.06
N ALA A 180 13.40 16.60 -17.30
CA ALA A 180 12.50 16.57 -18.44
C ALA A 180 11.73 15.24 -18.53
N PHE A 181 10.45 15.31 -18.87
CA PHE A 181 9.70 14.12 -19.25
C PHE A 181 10.28 13.53 -20.54
N SER A 182 10.50 12.23 -20.58
CA SER A 182 11.00 11.52 -21.78
C SER A 182 10.04 11.65 -22.97
N THR A 183 8.76 11.79 -22.67
CA THR A 183 7.71 12.17 -23.62
C THR A 183 7.07 13.45 -23.09
N THR A 184 7.13 14.54 -23.82
CA THR A 184 6.49 15.80 -23.38
C THR A 184 4.97 15.64 -23.36
N PRO A 185 4.31 15.87 -22.21
CA PRO A 185 2.85 15.87 -22.14
C PRO A 185 2.24 16.96 -23.02
N ASN A 186 0.93 17.00 -23.13
CA ASN A 186 0.20 18.05 -23.81
C ASN A 186 -1.07 18.43 -23.02
N THR A 187 -1.88 19.34 -23.55
CA THR A 187 -3.09 19.82 -22.87
C THR A 187 -4.20 18.77 -22.75
N SER A 188 -4.11 17.63 -23.46
CA SER A 188 -5.00 16.49 -23.28
C SER A 188 -4.51 15.51 -22.22
N SER A 189 -3.28 15.70 -21.72
CA SER A 189 -2.77 14.88 -20.61
C SER A 189 -3.41 15.30 -19.30
N THR A 190 -3.77 14.30 -18.49
CA THR A 190 -4.23 14.50 -17.12
C THR A 190 -3.10 14.23 -16.14
N TYR A 191 -3.17 14.84 -14.98
CA TYR A 191 -2.12 14.75 -13.98
C TYR A 191 -2.69 14.72 -12.55
N ILE A 192 -1.88 14.20 -11.63
CA ILE A 192 -2.07 14.26 -10.19
C ILE A 192 -0.81 14.87 -9.57
N VAL A 193 -0.99 15.91 -8.74
CA VAL A 193 0.04 16.41 -7.82
C VAL A 193 -0.24 15.84 -6.44
N SER A 194 0.74 15.17 -5.85
CA SER A 194 0.62 14.58 -4.51
C SER A 194 1.94 14.76 -3.74
N PRO A 195 1.89 14.76 -2.40
CA PRO A 195 3.10 14.74 -1.59
C PRO A 195 4.01 13.57 -1.98
N LYS A 196 5.32 13.80 -1.98
CA LYS A 196 6.31 12.76 -2.20
C LYS A 196 6.48 11.94 -0.92
N VAL A 197 6.33 10.63 -1.03
CA VAL A 197 6.71 9.68 0.00
C VAL A 197 8.02 9.02 -0.41
N THR A 198 9.01 9.03 0.49
CA THR A 198 10.27 8.32 0.28
C THR A 198 10.31 7.14 1.23
N ILE A 199 10.46 5.94 0.68
CA ILE A 199 10.68 4.72 1.46
C ILE A 199 12.20 4.55 1.53
N SER A 200 12.74 4.47 2.76
CA SER A 200 14.15 4.19 2.99
C SER A 200 14.29 2.94 3.86
N GLY A 201 15.28 2.10 3.54
CA GLY A 201 15.55 0.86 4.24
C GLY A 201 16.74 0.13 3.62
N ASP A 202 17.09 -0.98 4.21
CA ASP A 202 18.16 -1.89 3.75
C ASP A 202 17.66 -2.98 2.77
N GLY A 203 16.39 -2.94 2.41
CA GLY A 203 15.79 -3.86 1.43
C GLY A 203 16.26 -3.57 0.00
N THR A 204 16.57 -4.61 -0.75
CA THR A 204 17.07 -4.54 -2.15
C THR A 204 15.98 -4.32 -3.20
N GLY A 205 14.76 -4.01 -2.80
CA GLY A 205 13.59 -3.91 -3.70
C GLY A 205 12.87 -2.56 -3.69
N ALA A 206 13.35 -1.56 -2.96
CA ALA A 206 12.75 -0.23 -2.93
C ALA A 206 13.40 0.67 -4.01
N ALA A 207 12.89 0.64 -5.22
CA ALA A 207 13.25 1.58 -6.29
C ALA A 207 11.98 2.11 -6.97
#